data_0fefe1afcf3a84a204850a2472dc8a98
#
_entry.id   0fefe1afcf3a84a204850a2472dc8a98
#
_cell.length_a   1.000
_cell.length_b   1.000
_cell.length_c   1.000
_cell.angle_alpha   90.00
_cell.angle_beta   90.00
_cell.angle_gamma   90.00
#
_symmetry.space_group_name_H-M   'P 1'
#
loop_
_entity.id
_entity.type
_entity.pdbx_description
1 polymer ?
#
loop_
_entity_poly.entity_id
_entity_poly.type
_entity_poly.pdbx_seq_one_letter_code
_entity_poly.pdbx_strand_id
1 'polypeptide(L)'
;ALEPPIKYRLISTWLMTSGVPLVGILLVLIAQRTGLFSGTAGDLVPAITALALTALATGFIGTSFAVMSVVDPIVELQDAINRVRRGENNAEVDIYDGSELGVLQAGFNEMMRGLRERQRVRDIFGRYVGAEVAQRALEERPELGGEDRKVAVLFIDVIGSTTFAVNHSPEEVVEELNKFFEHVVEVVHRNKGIINKFQGDAALAVFGAPLNVYDSASMALQAARELRGELRGLELQAGIGVAAGHVVAGHIGGADRFEYTVIGDAVNEAARLTELAKDTPGQVLTNAATLKTANEAEQARWTMMKSIEL
;
A
#
# COMPACT_ATOMS: atom_id res chain seq x y z
N ALA A 1 7.10 36.96 4.46
CA ALA A 1 6.02 37.94 4.71
C ALA A 1 4.74 37.31 4.20
N LEU A 2 3.67 37.34 5.00
CA LEU A 2 2.36 36.87 4.55
C LEU A 2 1.89 37.82 3.46
N GLU A 3 1.57 37.32 2.30
CA GLU A 3 0.94 38.10 1.24
C GLU A 3 -0.48 38.53 1.65
N PRO A 4 -0.98 39.67 1.14
CA PRO A 4 -2.32 40.12 1.49
C PRO A 4 -3.36 39.10 1.03
N PRO A 5 -4.43 38.87 1.83
CA PRO A 5 -5.53 37.97 1.47
C PRO A 5 -6.06 38.17 0.06
N ILE A 6 -6.40 37.08 -0.63
CA ILE A 6 -6.87 37.10 -2.03
C ILE A 6 -7.99 38.10 -2.26
N LYS A 7 -8.92 38.23 -1.29
CA LYS A 7 -10.01 39.23 -1.38
C LYS A 7 -9.52 40.65 -1.54
N TYR A 8 -8.47 41.06 -0.83
CA TYR A 8 -7.93 42.43 -0.93
C TYR A 8 -7.17 42.61 -2.24
N ARG A 9 -6.48 41.60 -2.73
CA ARG A 9 -5.83 41.62 -4.05
C ARG A 9 -6.85 41.81 -5.16
N LEU A 10 -7.95 41.06 -5.15
CA LEU A 10 -9.02 41.17 -6.14
C LEU A 10 -9.72 42.58 -6.08
N ILE A 11 -10.03 43.04 -4.86
CA ILE A 11 -10.65 44.35 -4.69
C ILE A 11 -9.72 45.48 -5.17
N SER A 12 -8.43 45.45 -4.80
CA SER A 12 -7.48 46.45 -5.24
C SER A 12 -7.25 46.43 -6.75
N THR A 13 -7.18 45.22 -7.34
CA THR A 13 -7.10 45.07 -8.81
C THR A 13 -8.34 45.68 -9.47
N TRP A 14 -9.55 45.35 -9.02
CA TRP A 14 -10.79 45.90 -9.55
C TRP A 14 -10.82 47.44 -9.39
N LEU A 15 -10.44 47.96 -8.21
CA LEU A 15 -10.43 49.42 -7.96
C LEU A 15 -9.49 50.13 -8.92
N MET A 16 -8.29 49.60 -9.13
CA MET A 16 -7.28 50.20 -10.00
C MET A 16 -7.61 50.05 -11.49
N THR A 17 -8.16 48.91 -11.90
CA THR A 17 -8.38 48.63 -13.32
C THR A 17 -9.73 49.19 -13.83
N SER A 18 -10.74 49.23 -12.99
CA SER A 18 -12.10 49.68 -13.38
C SER A 18 -12.61 50.88 -12.55
N GLY A 19 -12.37 50.86 -11.24
CA GLY A 19 -12.89 51.88 -10.33
C GLY A 19 -12.34 53.29 -10.64
N VAL A 20 -11.02 53.42 -10.76
CA VAL A 20 -10.36 54.72 -11.02
C VAL A 20 -10.80 55.33 -12.36
N PRO A 21 -10.79 54.59 -13.50
CA PRO A 21 -11.29 55.11 -14.76
C PRO A 21 -12.79 55.53 -14.73
N LEU A 22 -13.64 54.71 -14.06
CA LEU A 22 -15.07 55.02 -13.94
C LEU A 22 -15.32 56.27 -13.11
N VAL A 23 -14.57 56.46 -12.00
CA VAL A 23 -14.60 57.68 -11.21
C VAL A 23 -14.12 58.88 -12.05
N GLY A 24 -13.07 58.67 -12.85
CA GLY A 24 -12.59 59.68 -13.80
C GLY A 24 -13.67 60.14 -14.78
N ILE A 25 -14.38 59.22 -15.41
CA ILE A 25 -15.51 59.54 -16.31
C ILE A 25 -16.61 60.31 -15.56
N LEU A 26 -16.97 59.85 -14.36
CA LEU A 26 -17.99 60.48 -13.53
C LEU A 26 -17.60 61.93 -13.15
N LEU A 27 -16.35 62.17 -12.76
CA LEU A 27 -15.84 63.47 -12.44
C LEU A 27 -15.87 64.43 -13.64
N VAL A 28 -15.50 63.96 -14.83
CA VAL A 28 -15.59 64.72 -16.07
C VAL A 28 -17.04 65.12 -16.35
N LEU A 29 -17.99 64.21 -16.20
CA LEU A 29 -19.42 64.48 -16.40
C LEU A 29 -19.99 65.50 -15.36
N ILE A 30 -19.58 65.40 -14.08
CA ILE A 30 -19.96 66.33 -13.01
C ILE A 30 -19.37 67.71 -13.28
N ALA A 31 -18.09 67.79 -13.64
CA ALA A 31 -17.43 69.07 -13.93
C ALA A 31 -18.10 69.80 -15.09
N GLN A 32 -18.55 69.11 -16.10
CA GLN A 32 -19.34 69.68 -17.19
C GLN A 32 -20.69 70.22 -16.69
N ARG A 33 -21.42 69.45 -15.88
CA ARG A 33 -22.75 69.80 -15.38
C ARG A 33 -22.71 71.04 -14.43
N THR A 34 -21.65 71.18 -13.65
CA THR A 34 -21.44 72.26 -12.69
C THR A 34 -20.84 73.53 -13.31
N GLY A 35 -20.49 73.50 -14.59
CA GLY A 35 -19.85 74.65 -15.28
C GLY A 35 -18.36 74.84 -14.92
N LEU A 36 -17.76 73.90 -14.18
CA LEU A 36 -16.34 73.94 -13.87
C LEU A 36 -15.45 73.60 -15.10
N PHE A 37 -16.06 73.07 -16.13
CA PHE A 37 -15.41 72.79 -17.41
C PHE A 37 -16.17 73.44 -18.54
N SER A 38 -15.51 74.33 -19.21
CA SER A 38 -16.11 75.21 -20.29
C SER A 38 -15.89 74.63 -21.71
N GLY A 39 -15.53 73.37 -21.83
CA GLY A 39 -15.28 72.67 -23.11
C GLY A 39 -16.55 72.34 -23.87
N THR A 40 -16.47 72.31 -25.19
CA THR A 40 -17.57 71.90 -26.08
C THR A 40 -17.75 70.36 -26.03
N ALA A 41 -18.89 69.80 -26.45
CA ALA A 41 -19.12 68.39 -26.55
C ALA A 41 -18.04 67.65 -27.42
N GLY A 42 -17.45 68.39 -28.39
CA GLY A 42 -16.36 67.91 -29.21
C GLY A 42 -15.06 67.59 -28.44
N ASP A 43 -14.80 68.31 -27.35
CA ASP A 43 -13.60 68.16 -26.53
C ASP A 43 -13.78 67.01 -25.49
N LEU A 44 -15.01 66.75 -25.10
CA LEU A 44 -15.33 65.68 -24.10
C LEU A 44 -15.38 64.32 -24.66
N VAL A 45 -15.86 64.14 -25.90
CA VAL A 45 -15.98 62.82 -26.52
C VAL A 45 -14.60 62.07 -26.60
N PRO A 46 -13.52 62.73 -27.08
CA PRO A 46 -12.20 62.07 -27.08
C PRO A 46 -11.69 61.68 -25.69
N ALA A 47 -11.91 62.56 -24.68
CA ALA A 47 -11.46 62.30 -23.31
C ALA A 47 -12.20 61.10 -22.68
N ILE A 48 -13.53 61.05 -22.83
CA ILE A 48 -14.36 59.95 -22.33
C ILE A 48 -14.02 58.66 -23.09
N THR A 49 -13.80 58.72 -24.41
CA THR A 49 -13.41 57.57 -25.21
C THR A 49 -12.04 57.02 -24.81
N ALA A 50 -11.06 57.90 -24.56
CA ALA A 50 -9.74 57.50 -24.07
C ALA A 50 -9.82 56.82 -22.69
N LEU A 51 -10.59 57.38 -21.75
CA LEU A 51 -10.83 56.79 -20.43
C LEU A 51 -11.54 55.45 -20.53
N ALA A 52 -12.54 55.31 -21.39
CA ALA A 52 -13.26 54.06 -21.60
C ALA A 52 -12.36 52.95 -22.21
N LEU A 53 -11.55 53.30 -23.21
CA LEU A 53 -10.57 52.36 -23.80
C LEU A 53 -9.51 51.96 -22.79
N THR A 54 -9.03 52.88 -21.97
CA THR A 54 -8.08 52.58 -20.89
C THR A 54 -8.70 51.63 -19.85
N ALA A 55 -9.96 51.92 -19.44
CA ALA A 55 -10.70 51.03 -18.52
C ALA A 55 -10.90 49.63 -19.08
N LEU A 56 -11.20 49.53 -20.38
CA LEU A 56 -11.39 48.22 -21.05
C LEU A 56 -10.07 47.43 -21.10
N ALA A 57 -8.99 48.08 -21.48
CA ALA A 57 -7.67 47.43 -21.57
C ALA A 57 -7.15 47.01 -20.19
N THR A 58 -7.20 47.88 -19.20
CA THR A 58 -6.78 47.61 -17.82
C THR A 58 -7.67 46.56 -17.14
N GLY A 59 -9.00 46.59 -17.42
CA GLY A 59 -9.96 45.62 -16.94
C GLY A 59 -9.68 44.22 -17.50
N PHE A 60 -9.38 44.11 -18.78
CA PHE A 60 -8.98 42.82 -19.40
C PHE A 60 -7.70 42.26 -18.77
N ILE A 61 -6.66 43.08 -18.61
CA ILE A 61 -5.40 42.70 -17.98
C ILE A 61 -5.66 42.27 -16.54
N GLY A 62 -6.42 43.03 -15.75
CA GLY A 62 -6.72 42.68 -14.36
C GLY A 62 -7.52 41.38 -14.23
N THR A 63 -8.48 41.13 -15.11
CA THR A 63 -9.25 39.89 -15.14
C THR A 63 -8.36 38.70 -15.50
N SER A 64 -7.50 38.87 -16.52
CA SER A 64 -6.54 37.80 -16.90
C SER A 64 -5.60 37.45 -15.73
N PHE A 65 -5.12 38.46 -15.00
CA PHE A 65 -4.29 38.24 -13.82
C PHE A 65 -5.04 37.52 -12.68
N ALA A 66 -6.31 37.83 -12.48
CA ALA A 66 -7.15 37.15 -11.51
C ALA A 66 -7.39 35.70 -11.87
N VAL A 67 -7.60 35.39 -13.15
CA VAL A 67 -7.72 34.00 -13.65
C VAL A 67 -6.44 33.25 -13.35
N MET A 68 -5.30 33.72 -13.79
CA MET A 68 -4.01 33.05 -13.58
C MET A 68 -3.64 32.88 -12.09
N SER A 69 -3.99 33.85 -11.24
CA SER A 69 -3.59 33.81 -9.82
C SER A 69 -4.57 33.06 -8.90
N VAL A 70 -5.80 32.81 -9.34
CA VAL A 70 -6.83 32.17 -8.49
C VAL A 70 -7.44 30.94 -9.16
N VAL A 71 -7.87 31.06 -10.41
CA VAL A 71 -8.60 29.98 -11.08
C VAL A 71 -7.68 28.82 -11.42
N ASP A 72 -6.53 29.09 -12.03
CA ASP A 72 -5.59 28.03 -12.46
C ASP A 72 -5.11 27.17 -11.28
N PRO A 73 -4.65 27.73 -10.14
CA PRO A 73 -4.28 26.92 -8.97
C PRO A 73 -5.43 26.10 -8.36
N ILE A 74 -6.67 26.60 -8.44
CA ILE A 74 -7.85 25.85 -7.98
C ILE A 74 -8.12 24.66 -8.90
N VAL A 75 -8.03 24.85 -10.21
CA VAL A 75 -8.22 23.77 -11.19
C VAL A 75 -7.13 22.72 -11.02
N GLU A 76 -5.88 23.12 -10.84
CA GLU A 76 -4.77 22.21 -10.58
C GLU A 76 -4.99 21.38 -9.31
N LEU A 77 -5.42 22.02 -8.21
CA LEU A 77 -5.75 21.32 -6.98
C LEU A 77 -6.92 20.35 -7.16
N GLN A 78 -7.95 20.74 -7.92
CA GLN A 78 -9.08 19.87 -8.27
C GLN A 78 -8.63 18.64 -9.06
N ASP A 79 -7.75 18.83 -10.04
CA ASP A 79 -7.20 17.74 -10.84
C ASP A 79 -6.34 16.79 -9.99
N ALA A 80 -5.52 17.34 -9.08
CA ALA A 80 -4.74 16.56 -8.13
C ALA A 80 -5.65 15.71 -7.21
N ILE A 81 -6.72 16.29 -6.67
CA ILE A 81 -7.72 15.56 -5.87
C ILE A 81 -8.38 14.45 -6.69
N ASN A 82 -8.72 14.70 -7.96
CA ASN A 82 -9.29 13.68 -8.84
C ASN A 82 -8.30 12.54 -9.13
N ARG A 83 -7.01 12.83 -9.26
CA ARG A 83 -5.95 11.82 -9.39
C ARG A 83 -5.90 10.94 -8.14
N VAL A 84 -5.92 11.53 -6.95
CA VAL A 84 -5.96 10.79 -5.68
C VAL A 84 -7.19 9.88 -5.59
N ARG A 85 -8.37 10.37 -6.00
CA ARG A 85 -9.60 9.55 -6.05
C ARG A 85 -9.50 8.34 -6.97
N ARG A 86 -8.66 8.41 -8.00
CA ARG A 86 -8.34 7.27 -8.88
C ARG A 86 -7.27 6.33 -8.33
N GLY A 87 -6.75 6.61 -7.13
CA GLY A 87 -5.72 5.79 -6.48
C GLY A 87 -4.28 6.21 -6.77
N GLU A 88 -4.06 7.38 -7.39
CA GLU A 88 -2.73 7.91 -7.65
C GLU A 88 -2.17 8.58 -6.38
N ASN A 89 -1.28 7.91 -5.68
CA ASN A 89 -0.72 8.41 -4.41
C ASN A 89 0.44 9.42 -4.60
N ASN A 90 0.85 9.71 -5.85
CA ASN A 90 1.94 10.65 -6.15
C ASN A 90 1.44 12.03 -6.62
N ALA A 91 0.18 12.37 -6.37
CA ALA A 91 -0.32 13.68 -6.69
C ALA A 91 0.37 14.74 -5.80
N GLU A 92 0.96 15.74 -6.42
CA GLU A 92 1.49 16.95 -5.80
C GLU A 92 1.02 18.16 -6.62
N VAL A 93 0.88 19.29 -5.98
CA VAL A 93 0.55 20.58 -6.59
C VAL A 93 1.64 21.58 -6.29
N ASP A 94 1.89 22.51 -7.22
CA ASP A 94 2.84 23.56 -7.01
C ASP A 94 2.29 24.61 -6.03
N ILE A 95 3.17 25.16 -5.20
CA ILE A 95 2.83 26.24 -4.27
C ILE A 95 3.30 27.54 -4.90
N TYR A 96 2.36 28.33 -5.39
CA TYR A 96 2.68 29.51 -6.19
C TYR A 96 2.98 30.75 -5.35
N ASP A 97 2.31 30.90 -4.22
CA ASP A 97 2.46 32.08 -3.37
C ASP A 97 2.15 31.79 -1.88
N GLY A 98 2.31 32.80 -1.02
CA GLY A 98 1.99 32.73 0.41
C GLY A 98 0.54 33.12 0.76
N SER A 99 -0.38 33.17 -0.21
CA SER A 99 -1.79 33.44 0.01
C SER A 99 -2.54 32.28 0.67
N GLU A 100 -3.83 32.48 0.94
CA GLU A 100 -4.69 31.40 1.46
C GLU A 100 -4.71 30.18 0.55
N LEU A 101 -4.54 30.38 -0.75
CA LEU A 101 -4.51 29.30 -1.74
C LEU A 101 -3.19 28.53 -1.68
N GLY A 102 -2.06 29.23 -1.56
CA GLY A 102 -0.75 28.57 -1.34
C GLY A 102 -0.70 27.78 -0.03
N VAL A 103 -1.34 28.27 1.03
CA VAL A 103 -1.50 27.52 2.29
C VAL A 103 -2.35 26.26 2.07
N LEU A 104 -3.42 26.35 1.28
CA LEU A 104 -4.25 25.19 0.94
C LEU A 104 -3.48 24.16 0.11
N GLN A 105 -2.69 24.58 -0.88
CA GLN A 105 -1.81 23.72 -1.68
C GLN A 105 -0.75 23.05 -0.82
N ALA A 106 -0.13 23.78 0.11
CA ALA A 106 0.83 23.22 1.07
C ALA A 106 0.19 22.17 1.98
N GLY A 107 -1.01 22.45 2.50
CA GLY A 107 -1.79 21.51 3.32
C GLY A 107 -2.17 20.24 2.55
N PHE A 108 -2.55 20.35 1.28
CA PHE A 108 -2.79 19.21 0.41
C PHE A 108 -1.53 18.35 0.24
N ASN A 109 -0.38 18.96 -0.05
CA ASN A 109 0.89 18.23 -0.21
C ASN A 109 1.32 17.55 1.10
N GLU A 110 1.10 18.18 2.25
CA GLU A 110 1.37 17.59 3.57
C GLU A 110 0.47 16.36 3.83
N MET A 111 -0.83 16.49 3.54
CA MET A 111 -1.77 15.37 3.62
C MET A 111 -1.33 14.21 2.71
N MET A 112 -0.93 14.49 1.48
CA MET A 112 -0.45 13.48 0.52
C MET A 112 0.83 12.81 1.01
N ARG A 113 1.73 13.55 1.64
CA ARG A 113 2.94 12.99 2.26
C ARG A 113 2.61 12.04 3.40
N GLY A 114 1.68 12.42 4.27
CA GLY A 114 1.19 11.55 5.34
C GLY A 114 0.48 10.29 4.82
N LEU A 115 -0.26 10.39 3.71
CA LEU A 115 -0.90 9.23 3.08
C LEU A 115 0.13 8.26 2.50
N ARG A 116 1.15 8.76 1.80
CA ARG A 116 2.27 7.95 1.27
C ARG A 116 3.04 7.24 2.38
N GLU A 117 3.31 7.92 3.49
CA GLU A 117 4.01 7.32 4.64
C GLU A 117 3.19 6.20 5.27
N ARG A 118 1.89 6.40 5.47
CA ARG A 118 1.01 5.33 5.97
C ARG A 118 0.98 4.13 5.04
N GLN A 119 0.89 4.36 3.73
CA GLN A 119 0.92 3.28 2.75
C GLN A 119 2.25 2.54 2.79
N ARG A 120 3.38 3.25 2.86
CA ARG A 120 4.71 2.65 2.97
C ARG A 120 4.86 1.79 4.23
N VAL A 121 4.39 2.30 5.38
CA VAL A 121 4.41 1.53 6.64
C VAL A 121 3.56 0.27 6.51
N ARG A 122 2.37 0.36 5.91
CA ARG A 122 1.50 -0.78 5.66
C ARG A 122 2.15 -1.82 4.74
N ASP A 123 2.80 -1.39 3.65
CA ASP A 123 3.46 -2.28 2.71
C ASP A 123 4.67 -3.00 3.37
N ILE A 124 5.46 -2.26 4.16
CA ILE A 124 6.55 -2.85 4.94
C ILE A 124 6.00 -3.85 5.95
N PHE A 125 4.97 -3.46 6.71
CA PHE A 125 4.35 -4.36 7.70
C PHE A 125 3.80 -5.63 7.04
N GLY A 126 3.15 -5.51 5.88
CA GLY A 126 2.68 -6.66 5.10
C GLY A 126 3.80 -7.61 4.67
N ARG A 127 5.01 -7.09 4.37
CA ARG A 127 6.17 -7.93 4.05
C ARG A 127 6.73 -8.67 5.28
N TYR A 128 6.62 -8.08 6.47
CA TYR A 128 7.12 -8.70 7.69
C TYR A 128 6.19 -9.76 8.28
N VAL A 129 4.88 -9.54 8.22
CA VAL A 129 3.89 -10.43 8.87
C VAL A 129 3.04 -11.23 7.87
N GLY A 130 3.19 -10.99 6.58
CA GLY A 130 2.31 -11.50 5.53
C GLY A 130 1.13 -10.57 5.25
N ALA A 131 0.76 -10.43 3.97
CA ALA A 131 -0.27 -9.48 3.53
C ALA A 131 -1.64 -9.78 4.17
N GLU A 132 -2.00 -11.05 4.28
CA GLU A 132 -3.28 -11.52 4.84
C GLU A 132 -3.38 -11.23 6.34
N VAL A 133 -2.31 -11.46 7.09
CA VAL A 133 -2.23 -11.16 8.53
C VAL A 133 -2.27 -9.65 8.76
N ALA A 134 -1.52 -8.88 7.97
CA ALA A 134 -1.52 -7.43 8.02
C ALA A 134 -2.91 -6.85 7.70
N GLN A 135 -3.58 -7.36 6.68
CA GLN A 135 -4.93 -6.94 6.32
C GLN A 135 -5.92 -7.18 7.46
N ARG A 136 -5.91 -8.39 8.04
CA ARG A 136 -6.79 -8.74 9.15
C ARG A 136 -6.50 -7.92 10.41
N ALA A 137 -5.24 -7.65 10.71
CA ALA A 137 -4.85 -6.80 11.85
C ALA A 137 -5.33 -5.34 11.70
N LEU A 138 -5.53 -4.87 10.47
CA LEU A 138 -6.07 -3.54 10.19
C LEU A 138 -7.60 -3.49 10.26
N GLU A 139 -8.28 -4.59 9.92
CA GLU A 139 -9.74 -4.71 9.93
C GLU A 139 -10.28 -5.04 11.33
N GLU A 140 -9.62 -5.95 12.01
CA GLU A 140 -9.97 -6.41 13.35
C GLU A 140 -8.87 -5.93 14.31
N ARG A 141 -9.21 -5.21 15.36
CA ARG A 141 -8.21 -4.86 16.39
C ARG A 141 -7.69 -6.16 17.02
N PRO A 142 -6.40 -6.52 16.82
CA PRO A 142 -5.87 -7.77 17.33
C PRO A 142 -5.89 -7.76 18.86
N GLU A 143 -6.60 -8.73 19.44
CA GLU A 143 -6.58 -9.01 20.88
C GLU A 143 -5.75 -10.28 21.13
N LEU A 144 -5.10 -10.33 22.31
CA LEU A 144 -4.40 -11.55 22.73
C LEU A 144 -5.41 -12.67 22.93
N GLY A 145 -5.09 -13.85 22.39
CA GLY A 145 -5.95 -15.03 22.45
C GLY A 145 -5.98 -15.77 21.12
N GLY A 146 -6.77 -16.80 21.03
CA GLY A 146 -6.88 -17.62 19.85
C GLY A 146 -8.19 -18.37 19.79
N GLU A 147 -8.51 -18.90 18.64
CA GLU A 147 -9.69 -19.70 18.36
C GLU A 147 -9.29 -21.11 17.89
N ASP A 148 -10.13 -22.09 18.18
CA ASP A 148 -9.96 -23.45 17.67
C ASP A 148 -10.23 -23.45 16.15
N ARG A 149 -9.23 -23.89 15.39
CA ARG A 149 -9.31 -23.96 13.94
C ARG A 149 -8.82 -25.30 13.41
N LYS A 150 -9.52 -25.85 12.42
CA LYS A 150 -9.03 -27.00 11.66
C LYS A 150 -8.17 -26.48 10.52
N VAL A 151 -6.88 -26.79 10.56
CA VAL A 151 -5.87 -26.33 9.59
C VAL A 151 -5.05 -27.51 9.06
N ALA A 152 -4.32 -27.26 7.96
CA ALA A 152 -3.17 -28.05 7.60
C ALA A 152 -1.91 -27.20 7.75
N VAL A 153 -0.85 -27.81 8.23
CA VAL A 153 0.44 -27.21 8.49
C VAL A 153 1.47 -27.87 7.58
N LEU A 154 2.27 -27.09 6.89
CA LEU A 154 3.43 -27.54 6.14
C LEU A 154 4.67 -26.94 6.78
N PHE A 155 5.57 -27.80 7.21
CA PHE A 155 6.90 -27.41 7.67
C PHE A 155 7.90 -27.80 6.59
N ILE A 156 8.86 -26.93 6.30
CA ILE A 156 9.94 -27.17 5.34
C ILE A 156 11.25 -26.69 5.95
N ASP A 157 12.30 -27.50 5.83
CA ASP A 157 13.60 -27.23 6.45
C ASP A 157 14.73 -27.72 5.55
N VAL A 158 15.75 -26.87 5.38
CA VAL A 158 16.87 -27.09 4.47
C VAL A 158 17.75 -28.24 4.96
N ILE A 159 18.14 -29.13 4.06
CA ILE A 159 19.05 -30.25 4.34
C ILE A 159 20.49 -29.75 4.29
N GLY A 160 21.24 -29.94 5.38
CA GLY A 160 22.66 -29.66 5.41
C GLY A 160 23.03 -28.14 5.38
N SER A 161 22.13 -27.28 5.78
CA SER A 161 22.34 -25.82 5.82
C SER A 161 23.60 -25.41 6.58
N THR A 162 23.88 -26.04 7.69
CA THR A 162 25.11 -25.78 8.48
C THR A 162 26.37 -26.11 7.66
N THR A 163 26.37 -27.23 6.94
CA THR A 163 27.49 -27.61 6.07
C THR A 163 27.62 -26.66 4.89
N PHE A 164 26.52 -26.24 4.33
CA PHE A 164 26.50 -25.23 3.27
C PHE A 164 27.11 -23.91 3.75
N ALA A 165 26.69 -23.42 4.92
CA ALA A 165 27.18 -22.18 5.50
C ALA A 165 28.69 -22.20 5.86
N VAL A 166 29.25 -23.37 6.17
CA VAL A 166 30.71 -23.50 6.42
C VAL A 166 31.53 -23.37 5.14
N ASN A 167 30.94 -23.73 3.98
CA ASN A 167 31.66 -23.77 2.70
C ASN A 167 31.42 -22.55 1.80
N HIS A 168 30.55 -21.62 2.21
CA HIS A 168 30.18 -20.44 1.42
C HIS A 168 30.31 -19.16 2.24
N SER A 169 30.42 -18.01 1.57
CA SER A 169 30.38 -16.72 2.23
C SER A 169 28.98 -16.43 2.81
N PRO A 170 28.87 -15.61 3.84
CA PRO A 170 27.55 -15.24 4.39
C PRO A 170 26.60 -14.64 3.35
N GLU A 171 27.16 -13.89 2.38
CA GLU A 171 26.41 -13.27 1.30
C GLU A 171 25.83 -14.32 0.35
N GLU A 172 26.61 -15.34 -0.03
CA GLU A 172 26.16 -16.47 -0.87
C GLU A 172 25.10 -17.29 -0.15
N VAL A 173 25.27 -17.55 1.14
CA VAL A 173 24.26 -18.25 1.96
C VAL A 173 22.91 -17.51 1.95
N VAL A 174 22.94 -16.19 2.15
CA VAL A 174 21.72 -15.37 2.15
C VAL A 174 21.08 -15.34 0.75
N GLU A 175 21.88 -15.27 -0.31
CA GLU A 175 21.38 -15.28 -1.69
C GLU A 175 20.66 -16.58 -2.02
N GLU A 176 21.27 -17.73 -1.68
CA GLU A 176 20.66 -19.05 -1.95
C GLU A 176 19.43 -19.30 -1.06
N LEU A 177 19.44 -18.88 0.21
CA LEU A 177 18.26 -18.97 1.06
C LEU A 177 17.11 -18.06 0.54
N ASN A 178 17.42 -16.88 0.01
CA ASN A 178 16.40 -16.03 -0.57
C ASN A 178 15.77 -16.65 -1.82
N LYS A 179 16.56 -17.26 -2.71
CA LYS A 179 16.06 -18.00 -3.88
C LYS A 179 15.17 -19.18 -3.45
N PHE A 180 15.61 -19.94 -2.46
CA PHE A 180 14.86 -21.03 -1.89
C PHE A 180 13.51 -20.58 -1.31
N PHE A 181 13.52 -19.56 -0.47
CA PHE A 181 12.28 -19.05 0.14
C PHE A 181 11.35 -18.35 -0.85
N GLU A 182 11.85 -17.77 -1.93
CA GLU A 182 11.01 -17.21 -3.00
C GLU A 182 10.12 -18.30 -3.61
N HIS A 183 10.67 -19.47 -3.95
CA HIS A 183 9.90 -20.62 -4.41
C HIS A 183 8.91 -21.13 -3.36
N VAL A 184 9.34 -21.20 -2.10
CA VAL A 184 8.46 -21.63 -0.99
C VAL A 184 7.26 -20.71 -0.85
N VAL A 185 7.48 -19.40 -0.82
CA VAL A 185 6.42 -18.40 -0.72
C VAL A 185 5.46 -18.49 -1.91
N GLU A 186 6.00 -18.56 -3.13
CA GLU A 186 5.19 -18.60 -4.35
C GLU A 186 4.28 -19.82 -4.40
N VAL A 187 4.82 -21.02 -4.13
CA VAL A 187 4.05 -22.26 -4.16
C VAL A 187 2.99 -22.29 -3.04
N VAL A 188 3.36 -21.86 -1.83
CA VAL A 188 2.42 -21.82 -0.70
C VAL A 188 1.25 -20.86 -1.01
N HIS A 189 1.51 -19.65 -1.52
CA HIS A 189 0.47 -18.68 -1.88
C HIS A 189 -0.40 -19.19 -3.04
N ARG A 190 0.19 -19.80 -4.08
CA ARG A 190 -0.54 -20.41 -5.21
C ARG A 190 -1.54 -21.46 -4.74
N ASN A 191 -1.20 -22.18 -3.69
CA ASN A 191 -2.05 -23.19 -3.04
C ASN A 191 -2.89 -22.62 -1.87
N LYS A 192 -3.07 -21.28 -1.78
CA LYS A 192 -3.90 -20.59 -0.78
C LYS A 192 -3.42 -20.78 0.68
N GLY A 193 -2.17 -21.10 0.88
CA GLY A 193 -1.52 -21.08 2.18
C GLY A 193 -0.88 -19.73 2.47
N ILE A 194 -0.49 -19.52 3.70
CA ILE A 194 0.32 -18.38 4.13
C ILE A 194 1.63 -18.88 4.76
N ILE A 195 2.69 -18.12 4.58
CA ILE A 195 3.90 -18.31 5.40
C ILE A 195 3.64 -17.65 6.75
N ASN A 196 3.58 -18.46 7.80
CA ASN A 196 3.39 -17.95 9.15
C ASN A 196 4.69 -17.33 9.69
N LYS A 197 5.80 -18.03 9.52
CA LYS A 197 7.13 -17.54 9.91
C LYS A 197 8.26 -18.27 9.21
N PHE A 198 9.39 -17.60 9.12
CA PHE A 198 10.69 -18.21 8.85
C PHE A 198 11.43 -18.45 10.17
N GLN A 199 12.10 -19.59 10.29
CA GLN A 199 12.87 -19.99 11.48
C GLN A 199 14.28 -20.43 11.05
N GLY A 200 15.14 -19.42 10.83
CA GLY A 200 16.47 -19.68 10.25
C GLY A 200 16.36 -20.13 8.79
N ASP A 201 16.69 -21.39 8.57
CA ASP A 201 16.63 -22.08 7.27
C ASP A 201 15.34 -22.89 7.06
N ALA A 202 14.38 -22.77 7.99
CA ALA A 202 13.09 -23.42 7.92
C ALA A 202 11.95 -22.41 7.71
N ALA A 203 10.81 -22.88 7.19
CA ALA A 203 9.57 -22.12 7.10
C ALA A 203 8.37 -22.95 7.59
N LEU A 204 7.47 -22.25 8.27
CA LEU A 204 6.16 -22.76 8.67
C LEU A 204 5.08 -22.13 7.81
N ALA A 205 4.37 -22.95 7.05
CA ALA A 205 3.22 -22.54 6.27
C ALA A 205 1.92 -23.10 6.87
N VAL A 206 0.84 -22.32 6.80
CA VAL A 206 -0.47 -22.68 7.35
C VAL A 206 -1.55 -22.51 6.28
N PHE A 207 -2.46 -23.49 6.21
CA PHE A 207 -3.60 -23.52 5.31
C PHE A 207 -4.88 -23.61 6.16
N GLY A 208 -5.74 -22.62 6.10
CA GLY A 208 -6.99 -22.55 6.88
C GLY A 208 -6.99 -21.56 8.04
N ALA A 209 -5.89 -20.83 8.26
CA ALA A 209 -5.80 -19.70 9.18
C ALA A 209 -4.78 -18.67 8.66
N PRO A 210 -5.00 -17.36 8.85
CA PRO A 210 -6.19 -16.70 9.41
C PRO A 210 -7.39 -16.78 8.47
N LEU A 211 -7.18 -17.04 7.19
CA LEU A 211 -8.23 -17.17 6.18
C LEU A 211 -8.81 -18.58 6.17
N ASN A 212 -10.12 -18.69 6.00
CA ASN A 212 -10.75 -19.98 5.82
C ASN A 212 -10.39 -20.54 4.44
N VAL A 213 -9.79 -21.73 4.43
CA VAL A 213 -9.49 -22.47 3.20
C VAL A 213 -10.30 -23.77 3.20
N TYR A 214 -11.16 -23.91 2.20
CA TYR A 214 -11.87 -25.17 1.98
C TYR A 214 -10.85 -26.24 1.55
N ASP A 215 -10.88 -27.42 2.17
CA ASP A 215 -9.96 -28.53 1.88
C ASP A 215 -8.46 -28.17 2.10
N SER A 216 -8.15 -27.60 3.27
CA SER A 216 -6.81 -27.17 3.65
C SER A 216 -5.77 -28.29 3.56
N ALA A 217 -6.16 -29.55 3.85
CA ALA A 217 -5.27 -30.70 3.76
C ALA A 217 -4.81 -30.97 2.32
N SER A 218 -5.74 -31.01 1.36
CA SER A 218 -5.38 -31.20 -0.05
C SER A 218 -4.48 -30.09 -0.58
N MET A 219 -4.77 -28.82 -0.21
CA MET A 219 -3.96 -27.68 -0.63
C MET A 219 -2.53 -27.78 -0.09
N ALA A 220 -2.37 -28.13 1.19
CA ALA A 220 -1.06 -28.31 1.81
C ALA A 220 -0.26 -29.47 1.19
N LEU A 221 -0.92 -30.61 0.94
CA LEU A 221 -0.32 -31.77 0.32
C LEU A 221 0.09 -31.49 -1.14
N GLN A 222 -0.74 -30.78 -1.88
CA GLN A 222 -0.42 -30.34 -3.24
C GLN A 222 0.78 -29.39 -3.23
N ALA A 223 0.79 -28.39 -2.33
CA ALA A 223 1.92 -27.48 -2.17
C ALA A 223 3.23 -28.23 -1.88
N ALA A 224 3.20 -29.22 -0.98
CA ALA A 224 4.36 -30.02 -0.67
C ALA A 224 4.92 -30.79 -1.88
N ARG A 225 4.05 -31.34 -2.72
CA ARG A 225 4.46 -32.04 -3.96
C ARG A 225 5.01 -31.08 -5.02
N GLU A 226 4.41 -29.92 -5.17
CA GLU A 226 4.88 -28.86 -6.08
C GLU A 226 6.26 -28.36 -5.63
N LEU A 227 6.42 -28.04 -4.34
CA LEU A 227 7.71 -27.65 -3.76
C LEU A 227 8.80 -28.67 -4.03
N ARG A 228 8.53 -29.95 -3.78
CA ARG A 228 9.48 -31.02 -4.12
C ARG A 228 9.91 -30.98 -5.59
N GLY A 229 8.97 -30.65 -6.49
CA GLY A 229 9.26 -30.53 -7.93
C GLY A 229 10.14 -29.33 -8.25
N GLU A 230 9.80 -28.18 -7.74
CA GLU A 230 10.48 -26.92 -8.03
C GLU A 230 11.88 -26.84 -7.37
N LEU A 231 12.03 -27.37 -6.16
CA LEU A 231 13.30 -27.33 -5.43
C LEU A 231 14.36 -28.28 -5.98
N ARG A 232 14.01 -29.28 -6.82
CA ARG A 232 14.98 -30.21 -7.40
C ARG A 232 16.08 -29.56 -8.24
N GLY A 233 15.83 -28.36 -8.76
CA GLY A 233 16.78 -27.62 -9.57
C GLY A 233 17.65 -26.65 -8.79
N LEU A 234 17.39 -26.49 -7.48
CA LEU A 234 18.13 -25.59 -6.61
C LEU A 234 19.27 -26.30 -5.90
N GLU A 235 20.25 -25.53 -5.48
CA GLU A 235 21.39 -26.03 -4.71
C GLU A 235 20.97 -26.50 -3.32
N LEU A 236 20.04 -25.79 -2.68
CA LEU A 236 19.48 -26.16 -1.39
C LEU A 236 18.29 -27.11 -1.57
N GLN A 237 18.41 -28.28 -0.94
CA GLN A 237 17.35 -29.28 -0.85
C GLN A 237 16.69 -29.20 0.52
N ALA A 238 15.46 -29.68 0.66
CA ALA A 238 14.72 -29.60 1.92
C ALA A 238 13.90 -30.85 2.23
N GLY A 239 13.73 -31.13 3.52
CA GLY A 239 12.70 -32.02 4.01
C GLY A 239 11.39 -31.27 4.17
N ILE A 240 10.27 -31.90 3.80
CA ILE A 240 8.92 -31.31 3.87
C ILE A 240 7.99 -32.23 4.63
N GLY A 241 7.38 -31.73 5.68
CA GLY A 241 6.38 -32.46 6.48
C GLY A 241 5.02 -31.75 6.44
N VAL A 242 3.95 -32.51 6.25
CA VAL A 242 2.58 -32.00 6.25
C VAL A 242 1.74 -32.75 7.28
N ALA A 243 1.05 -31.99 8.14
CA ALA A 243 0.07 -32.54 9.08
C ALA A 243 -1.17 -31.66 9.14
N ALA A 244 -2.34 -32.27 9.33
CA ALA A 244 -3.61 -31.56 9.47
C ALA A 244 -4.30 -31.95 10.77
N GLY A 245 -4.91 -30.94 11.43
CA GLY A 245 -5.59 -31.15 12.70
C GLY A 245 -6.17 -29.88 13.25
N HIS A 246 -6.67 -29.99 14.49
CA HIS A 246 -7.14 -28.85 15.26
C HIS A 246 -5.95 -28.15 15.92
N VAL A 247 -5.96 -26.82 15.85
CA VAL A 247 -4.94 -25.96 16.47
C VAL A 247 -5.63 -24.74 17.09
N VAL A 248 -4.99 -24.13 18.06
CA VAL A 248 -5.33 -22.78 18.48
C VAL A 248 -4.60 -21.80 17.56
N ALA A 249 -5.34 -21.03 16.80
CA ALA A 249 -4.84 -20.00 15.90
C ALA A 249 -5.17 -18.62 16.46
N GLY A 250 -4.17 -17.74 16.62
CA GLY A 250 -4.41 -16.42 17.19
C GLY A 250 -3.15 -15.65 17.52
N HIS A 251 -3.35 -14.53 18.23
CA HIS A 251 -2.27 -13.64 18.65
C HIS A 251 -1.72 -14.08 20.01
N ILE A 252 -0.46 -14.48 20.02
CA ILE A 252 0.23 -15.01 21.21
C ILE A 252 1.43 -14.12 21.52
N GLY A 253 1.55 -13.75 22.80
CA GLY A 253 2.63 -12.90 23.28
C GLY A 253 2.21 -12.03 24.45
N GLY A 254 2.76 -10.83 24.54
CA GLY A 254 2.45 -9.81 25.55
C GLY A 254 1.91 -8.54 24.93
N ALA A 255 1.56 -7.56 25.78
CA ALA A 255 0.99 -6.29 25.36
C ALA A 255 1.90 -5.50 24.38
N ASP A 256 3.23 -5.62 24.58
CA ASP A 256 4.22 -4.87 23.77
C ASP A 256 4.68 -5.63 22.52
N ARG A 257 4.46 -6.96 22.48
CA ARG A 257 4.86 -7.80 21.36
C ARG A 257 4.04 -9.08 21.32
N PHE A 258 3.37 -9.30 20.22
CA PHE A 258 2.65 -10.53 19.89
C PHE A 258 2.89 -10.91 18.44
N GLU A 259 2.67 -12.18 18.11
CA GLU A 259 2.64 -12.67 16.74
C GLU A 259 1.38 -13.49 16.49
N TYR A 260 0.88 -13.47 15.27
CA TYR A 260 -0.16 -14.40 14.85
C TYR A 260 0.49 -15.76 14.57
N THR A 261 0.05 -16.79 15.27
CA THR A 261 0.62 -18.13 15.11
C THR A 261 -0.41 -19.23 15.37
N VAL A 262 -0.04 -20.46 15.07
CA VAL A 262 -0.82 -21.67 15.34
C VAL A 262 -0.10 -22.56 16.32
N ILE A 263 -0.82 -23.12 17.30
CA ILE A 263 -0.28 -24.05 18.30
C ILE A 263 -1.19 -25.26 18.38
N GLY A 264 -0.61 -26.46 18.30
CA GLY A 264 -1.34 -27.72 18.42
C GLY A 264 -0.50 -28.90 17.92
N ASP A 265 -1.05 -30.10 18.07
CA ASP A 265 -0.36 -31.34 17.71
C ASP A 265 0.03 -31.39 16.21
N ALA A 266 -0.83 -30.84 15.33
CA ALA A 266 -0.53 -30.79 13.89
C ALA A 266 0.77 -30.04 13.58
N VAL A 267 1.12 -29.00 14.36
CA VAL A 267 2.38 -28.25 14.17
C VAL A 267 3.57 -29.12 14.55
N ASN A 268 3.48 -29.81 15.69
CA ASN A 268 4.53 -30.68 16.19
C ASN A 268 4.73 -31.92 15.27
N GLU A 269 3.64 -32.49 14.79
CA GLU A 269 3.68 -33.60 13.83
C GLU A 269 4.31 -33.17 12.49
N ALA A 270 3.94 -32.03 11.95
CA ALA A 270 4.55 -31.51 10.73
C ALA A 270 6.06 -31.31 10.89
N ALA A 271 6.51 -30.74 12.01
CA ALA A 271 7.93 -30.58 12.30
C ALA A 271 8.68 -31.92 12.38
N ARG A 272 8.12 -32.91 13.07
CA ARG A 272 8.73 -34.27 13.15
C ARG A 272 8.76 -34.97 11.80
N LEU A 273 7.70 -34.85 11.00
CA LEU A 273 7.65 -35.40 9.65
C LEU A 273 8.71 -34.73 8.74
N THR A 274 8.97 -33.43 8.92
CA THR A 274 10.01 -32.70 8.19
C THR A 274 11.40 -33.30 8.44
N GLU A 275 11.74 -33.54 9.70
CA GLU A 275 13.02 -34.18 10.04
C GLU A 275 13.15 -35.56 9.43
N LEU A 276 12.12 -36.42 9.53
CA LEU A 276 12.10 -37.71 8.92
C LEU A 276 12.17 -37.69 7.39
N ALA A 277 11.60 -36.63 6.79
CA ALA A 277 11.58 -36.43 5.34
C ALA A 277 12.99 -36.22 4.78
N LYS A 278 13.89 -35.60 5.53
CA LYS A 278 15.28 -35.33 5.10
C LYS A 278 16.01 -36.62 4.67
N ASP A 279 15.77 -37.72 5.36
CA ASP A 279 16.40 -39.00 5.10
C ASP A 279 15.56 -39.93 4.23
N THR A 280 14.41 -39.46 3.75
CA THR A 280 13.47 -40.28 2.98
C THR A 280 13.60 -40.01 1.48
N PRO A 281 13.58 -41.07 0.61
CA PRO A 281 13.52 -40.89 -0.82
C PRO A 281 12.29 -40.05 -1.20
N GLY A 282 12.55 -38.88 -1.73
CA GLY A 282 11.50 -37.92 -2.10
C GLY A 282 11.30 -36.76 -1.16
N GLN A 283 11.88 -36.80 0.03
CA GLN A 283 11.99 -35.68 0.96
C GLN A 283 10.65 -35.00 1.34
N VAL A 284 9.51 -35.70 1.18
CA VAL A 284 8.17 -35.21 1.53
C VAL A 284 7.42 -36.32 2.26
N LEU A 285 6.91 -35.98 3.44
CA LEU A 285 6.14 -36.93 4.25
C LEU A 285 4.83 -36.28 4.76
N THR A 286 3.83 -37.15 4.93
CA THR A 286 2.60 -36.84 5.66
C THR A 286 2.15 -38.06 6.46
N ASN A 287 1.29 -37.84 7.47
CA ASN A 287 0.70 -38.95 8.21
C ASN A 287 -0.63 -39.42 7.58
N ALA A 288 -1.04 -40.63 7.94
CA ALA A 288 -2.27 -41.25 7.43
C ALA A 288 -3.55 -40.45 7.84
N ALA A 289 -3.54 -39.78 8.99
CA ALA A 289 -4.65 -38.98 9.47
C ALA A 289 -4.86 -37.77 8.56
N THR A 290 -3.81 -37.03 8.23
CA THR A 290 -3.84 -35.90 7.29
C THR A 290 -4.31 -36.34 5.91
N LEU A 291 -3.76 -37.46 5.40
CA LEU A 291 -4.12 -37.96 4.07
C LEU A 291 -5.61 -38.32 3.97
N LYS A 292 -6.20 -38.91 5.03
CA LYS A 292 -7.63 -39.22 5.08
C LYS A 292 -8.53 -37.97 5.07
N THR A 293 -8.04 -36.81 5.44
CA THR A 293 -8.81 -35.55 5.41
C THR A 293 -8.74 -34.83 4.06
N ALA A 294 -7.83 -35.25 3.18
CA ALA A 294 -7.71 -34.72 1.83
C ALA A 294 -8.74 -35.35 0.89
N ASN A 295 -8.97 -34.72 -0.26
CA ASN A 295 -9.83 -35.26 -1.31
C ASN A 295 -9.22 -36.52 -1.98
N GLU A 296 -10.05 -37.35 -2.60
CA GLU A 296 -9.63 -38.62 -3.22
C GLU A 296 -8.57 -38.43 -4.31
N ALA A 297 -8.65 -37.35 -5.07
CA ALA A 297 -7.69 -37.09 -6.15
C ALA A 297 -6.29 -36.82 -5.60
N GLU A 298 -6.19 -36.15 -4.46
CA GLU A 298 -4.91 -35.92 -3.80
C GLU A 298 -4.43 -37.15 -3.07
N GLN A 299 -5.32 -37.91 -2.38
CA GLN A 299 -4.97 -39.18 -1.73
C GLN A 299 -4.30 -40.16 -2.69
N ALA A 300 -4.83 -40.29 -3.90
CA ALA A 300 -4.29 -41.21 -4.93
C ALA A 300 -2.86 -40.86 -5.39
N ARG A 301 -2.33 -39.72 -5.05
CA ARG A 301 -0.96 -39.29 -5.41
C ARG A 301 0.10 -39.66 -4.37
N TRP A 302 -0.32 -40.23 -3.25
CA TRP A 302 0.55 -40.59 -2.13
C TRP A 302 0.66 -42.08 -1.97
N THR A 303 1.85 -42.55 -1.61
CA THR A 303 2.13 -43.96 -1.40
C THR A 303 2.48 -44.20 0.07
N MET A 304 1.85 -45.21 0.67
CA MET A 304 2.20 -45.64 2.03
C MET A 304 3.63 -46.21 2.04
N MET A 305 4.42 -45.68 2.95
CA MET A 305 5.78 -46.16 3.16
C MET A 305 5.82 -47.13 4.36
N LYS A 306 6.22 -46.67 5.50
CA LYS A 306 6.47 -47.43 6.71
C LYS A 306 5.61 -46.92 7.85
N SER A 307 5.13 -47.80 8.72
CA SER A 307 4.56 -47.34 9.99
C SER A 307 5.70 -46.95 10.92
N ILE A 308 5.72 -45.72 11.34
CA ILE A 308 6.69 -45.18 12.30
C ILE A 308 5.88 -44.50 13.40
N GLU A 309 6.25 -44.73 14.65
CA GLU A 309 5.70 -44.05 15.80
C GLU A 309 6.36 -42.64 15.88
N LEU A 310 5.55 -41.59 15.85
CA LEU A 310 6.01 -40.18 15.83
C LEU A 310 6.18 -39.63 17.25
#